data_248a19a205327785b7ee263fc979b90a
#
_entry.id   248a19a205327785b7ee263fc979b90a
#
_cell.length_a   1.000
_cell.length_b   1.000
_cell.length_c   1.000
_cell.angle_alpha   90.00
_cell.angle_beta   90.00
_cell.angle_gamma   90.00
#
_symmetry.space_group_name_H-M   'P 1'
#
loop_
_entity.id
_entity.type
_entity.pdbx_description
1 polymer ?
#
loop_
_entity_poly.entity_id
_entity_poly.type
_entity_poly.pdbx_seq_one_letter_code
_entity_poly.pdbx_strand_id
1 'polypeptide(L)'
;MPRTTPPIKVDAVRMHGAKAVLHGDSYDEAYAQAIKLAEQKQLSFIHPFDDPDVIAGQGTIGVEILRQHQDPIHSVFVPVGGGGLIAGVSAYIKSICPNTRIIGVEPEDSPTLERALAAKRRVILKQTGLFADGVAVKQIGKETFRIARKTVDEVILVKTDEICAAIKDIFEDTRSIAEPAGALAIAGMKKYVAKYDLHDEQMIAIVSGANMNFDRLRHVAERAEIGEMREALLAVMIPEVPGSFQKFCRLLGKRSITEFNYRFADTTDAHIFVGIALKQGLAEKREIIAELENHGLPVIDLSSNDMARLHIRHMVGGRAQVENERILRFQFPELPGALLQFLKGMQS
;
A
#
# COMPACT_ATOMS: atom_id res chain seq x y z
N MET A 1 -9.27 3.34 21.68
CA MET A 1 -9.16 2.99 20.24
C MET A 1 -10.27 3.67 19.48
N PRO A 2 -10.09 4.10 18.21
CA PRO A 2 -11.20 4.52 17.36
C PRO A 2 -12.27 3.43 17.22
N ARG A 3 -13.52 3.83 16.97
CA ARG A 3 -14.60 2.85 16.67
C ARG A 3 -14.35 2.12 15.35
N THR A 4 -13.54 2.72 14.47
CA THR A 4 -13.12 2.17 13.17
C THR A 4 -12.01 1.11 13.29
N THR A 5 -11.51 0.82 14.52
CA THR A 5 -10.48 -0.19 14.73
C THR A 5 -11.00 -1.58 14.36
N PRO A 6 -10.26 -2.35 13.52
CA PRO A 6 -10.65 -3.70 13.16
C PRO A 6 -10.93 -4.59 14.37
N PRO A 7 -11.99 -5.43 14.34
CA PRO A 7 -12.38 -6.29 15.46
C PRO A 7 -11.24 -7.15 15.99
N ILE A 8 -10.40 -7.69 15.13
CA ILE A 8 -9.25 -8.52 15.50
C ILE A 8 -8.30 -7.81 16.50
N LYS A 9 -8.06 -6.50 16.31
CA LYS A 9 -7.20 -5.71 17.21
C LYS A 9 -7.90 -5.44 18.57
N VAL A 10 -9.21 -5.20 18.53
CA VAL A 10 -10.01 -4.98 19.76
C VAL A 10 -10.08 -6.25 20.58
N ASP A 11 -10.34 -7.37 19.93
CA ASP A 11 -10.47 -8.67 20.58
C ASP A 11 -9.13 -9.17 21.13
N ALA A 12 -8.02 -8.93 20.42
CA ALA A 12 -6.69 -9.23 20.96
C ALA A 12 -6.42 -8.50 22.27
N VAL A 13 -6.78 -7.20 22.38
CA VAL A 13 -6.65 -6.44 23.64
C VAL A 13 -7.51 -7.05 24.74
N ARG A 14 -8.75 -7.45 24.45
CA ARG A 14 -9.65 -8.08 25.42
C ARG A 14 -9.16 -9.46 25.87
N MET A 15 -8.62 -10.25 24.94
CA MET A 15 -8.07 -11.59 25.26
C MET A 15 -6.88 -11.50 26.23
N HIS A 16 -6.12 -10.41 26.22
CA HIS A 16 -5.08 -10.15 27.21
C HIS A 16 -5.61 -9.57 28.53
N GLY A 17 -6.93 -9.59 28.75
CA GLY A 17 -7.57 -9.11 29.99
C GLY A 17 -7.68 -7.60 30.12
N ALA A 18 -7.31 -6.84 29.08
CA ALA A 18 -7.39 -5.38 29.12
C ALA A 18 -8.78 -4.87 28.69
N LYS A 19 -9.18 -3.71 29.22
CA LYS A 19 -10.44 -3.05 28.86
C LYS A 19 -10.26 -2.21 27.62
N ALA A 20 -10.84 -2.62 26.50
CA ALA A 20 -10.89 -1.82 25.27
C ALA A 20 -12.00 -0.75 25.37
N VAL A 21 -11.63 0.53 25.27
CA VAL A 21 -12.56 1.67 25.20
C VAL A 21 -12.55 2.20 23.77
N LEU A 22 -13.69 2.11 23.09
CA LEU A 22 -13.86 2.61 21.72
C LEU A 22 -14.45 4.02 21.75
N HIS A 23 -13.76 4.99 21.14
CA HIS A 23 -14.20 6.39 21.12
C HIS A 23 -13.75 7.09 19.85
N GLY A 24 -14.65 7.92 19.27
CA GLY A 24 -14.39 8.64 18.02
C GLY A 24 -14.20 7.73 16.81
N ASP A 25 -14.01 8.33 15.66
CA ASP A 25 -13.83 7.64 14.38
C ASP A 25 -12.41 7.79 13.83
N SER A 26 -11.57 8.60 14.49
CA SER A 26 -10.18 8.85 14.17
C SER A 26 -9.23 8.55 15.32
N TYR A 27 -7.93 8.38 15.02
CA TYR A 27 -6.88 8.26 16.01
C TYR A 27 -6.85 9.48 16.95
N ASP A 28 -6.97 10.71 16.41
CA ASP A 28 -6.87 11.95 17.18
C ASP A 28 -8.00 12.07 18.22
N GLU A 29 -9.22 11.67 17.86
CA GLU A 29 -10.37 11.66 18.79
C GLU A 29 -10.18 10.62 19.89
N ALA A 30 -9.72 9.42 19.54
CA ALA A 30 -9.42 8.37 20.51
C ALA A 30 -8.27 8.79 21.44
N TYR A 31 -7.25 9.45 20.91
CA TYR A 31 -6.12 10.01 21.68
C TYR A 31 -6.59 11.06 22.69
N ALA A 32 -7.36 12.06 22.23
CA ALA A 32 -7.90 13.08 23.12
C ALA A 32 -8.73 12.49 24.27
N GLN A 33 -9.54 11.48 23.98
CA GLN A 33 -10.31 10.74 25.01
C GLN A 33 -9.39 9.95 25.95
N ALA A 34 -8.32 9.35 25.46
CA ALA A 34 -7.36 8.60 26.27
C ALA A 34 -6.65 9.52 27.28
N ILE A 35 -6.20 10.71 26.85
CA ILE A 35 -5.60 11.72 27.74
C ILE A 35 -6.60 12.14 28.82
N LYS A 36 -7.84 12.47 28.44
CA LYS A 36 -8.89 12.81 29.40
C LYS A 36 -9.16 11.71 30.44
N LEU A 37 -9.20 10.45 29.99
CA LEU A 37 -9.39 9.32 30.89
C LEU A 37 -8.18 9.10 31.82
N ALA A 38 -6.96 9.30 31.31
CA ALA A 38 -5.74 9.18 32.11
C ALA A 38 -5.74 10.22 33.25
N GLU A 39 -6.06 11.47 32.95
CA GLU A 39 -6.19 12.55 33.94
C GLU A 39 -7.29 12.24 34.98
N GLN A 40 -8.51 11.91 34.53
CA GLN A 40 -9.66 11.65 35.40
C GLN A 40 -9.45 10.46 36.33
N LYS A 41 -8.71 9.44 35.88
CA LYS A 41 -8.52 8.19 36.63
C LYS A 41 -7.11 8.06 37.22
N GLN A 42 -6.29 9.09 37.11
CA GLN A 42 -4.88 9.09 37.53
C GLN A 42 -4.09 7.90 36.96
N LEU A 43 -4.27 7.63 35.67
CA LEU A 43 -3.56 6.57 34.95
C LEU A 43 -2.35 7.14 34.21
N SER A 44 -1.26 6.36 34.14
CA SER A 44 -0.13 6.69 33.30
C SER A 44 -0.52 6.52 31.83
N PHE A 45 -0.34 7.56 31.01
CA PHE A 45 -0.52 7.47 29.59
C PHE A 45 0.83 7.12 28.94
N ILE A 46 0.87 5.99 28.23
CA ILE A 46 2.05 5.60 27.43
C ILE A 46 1.78 5.97 25.98
N HIS A 47 2.56 6.92 25.47
CA HIS A 47 2.39 7.36 24.09
C HIS A 47 2.87 6.27 23.11
N PRO A 48 2.11 5.92 22.04
CA PRO A 48 2.43 4.79 21.18
C PRO A 48 3.72 4.96 20.36
N PHE A 49 4.24 6.16 20.20
CA PHE A 49 5.47 6.41 19.43
C PHE A 49 6.28 7.65 19.84
N ASP A 50 5.69 8.66 20.49
CA ASP A 50 6.34 9.95 20.76
C ASP A 50 6.72 10.09 22.26
N ASP A 51 7.36 9.07 22.77
CA ASP A 51 7.85 8.96 24.13
C ASP A 51 9.31 8.47 24.10
N PRO A 52 10.24 9.10 24.84
CA PRO A 52 11.65 8.72 24.85
C PRO A 52 11.91 7.25 25.20
N ASP A 53 11.18 6.69 26.16
CA ASP A 53 11.36 5.30 26.58
C ASP A 53 10.83 4.34 25.53
N VAL A 54 9.69 4.68 24.88
CA VAL A 54 9.14 3.92 23.76
C VAL A 54 10.11 3.95 22.57
N ILE A 55 10.66 5.13 22.25
CA ILE A 55 11.66 5.27 21.17
C ILE A 55 12.92 4.45 21.47
N ALA A 56 13.41 4.49 22.71
CA ALA A 56 14.56 3.68 23.14
C ALA A 56 14.25 2.17 23.02
N GLY A 57 13.06 1.75 23.42
CA GLY A 57 12.58 0.38 23.22
C GLY A 57 12.62 -0.06 21.76
N GLN A 58 12.19 0.79 20.82
CA GLN A 58 12.30 0.52 19.37
C GLN A 58 13.76 0.44 18.91
N GLY A 59 14.65 1.17 19.54
CA GLY A 59 16.11 1.13 19.28
C GLY A 59 16.75 -0.25 19.49
N THR A 60 16.14 -1.12 20.31
CA THR A 60 16.62 -2.50 20.53
C THR A 60 16.61 -3.33 19.25
N ILE A 61 15.75 -3.02 18.28
CA ILE A 61 15.77 -3.65 16.96
C ILE A 61 17.10 -3.34 16.25
N GLY A 62 17.60 -2.11 16.35
CA GLY A 62 18.92 -1.76 15.83
C GLY A 62 20.06 -2.54 16.52
N VAL A 63 19.93 -2.79 17.84
CA VAL A 63 20.87 -3.65 18.58
C VAL A 63 20.89 -5.07 18.01
N GLU A 64 19.70 -5.66 17.81
CA GLU A 64 19.57 -7.02 17.27
C GLU A 64 20.11 -7.11 15.83
N ILE A 65 19.81 -6.14 14.97
CA ILE A 65 20.36 -6.07 13.61
C ILE A 65 21.89 -6.13 13.64
N LEU A 66 22.55 -5.25 14.39
CA LEU A 66 24.00 -5.18 14.42
C LEU A 66 24.66 -6.37 15.14
N ARG A 67 23.93 -7.09 16.01
CA ARG A 67 24.41 -8.34 16.63
C ARG A 67 24.32 -9.53 15.70
N GLN A 68 23.25 -9.61 14.91
CA GLN A 68 22.99 -10.75 14.03
C GLN A 68 23.72 -10.64 12.68
N HIS A 69 24.01 -9.41 12.23
CA HIS A 69 24.69 -9.14 10.98
C HIS A 69 26.00 -8.38 11.22
N GLN A 70 27.13 -9.04 10.94
CA GLN A 70 28.48 -8.52 11.24
C GLN A 70 29.12 -7.78 10.06
N ASP A 71 28.65 -8.05 8.83
CA ASP A 71 29.16 -7.41 7.62
C ASP A 71 28.64 -5.97 7.49
N PRO A 72 29.34 -5.10 6.74
CA PRO A 72 28.90 -3.74 6.51
C PRO A 72 27.51 -3.69 5.86
N ILE A 73 26.59 -2.93 6.46
CA ILE A 73 25.24 -2.74 5.96
C ILE A 73 25.21 -1.44 5.15
N HIS A 74 24.84 -1.55 3.87
CA HIS A 74 24.67 -0.38 3.00
C HIS A 74 23.47 0.47 3.46
N SER A 75 22.28 -0.15 3.66
CA SER A 75 21.08 0.57 4.04
C SER A 75 20.10 -0.26 4.86
N VAL A 76 19.34 0.43 5.73
CA VAL A 76 18.26 -0.15 6.53
C VAL A 76 16.96 0.57 6.21
N PHE A 77 15.94 -0.18 5.77
CA PHE A 77 14.62 0.31 5.40
C PHE A 77 13.64 0.14 6.55
N VAL A 78 13.00 1.23 6.94
CA VAL A 78 12.15 1.29 8.12
C VAL A 78 10.79 1.87 7.76
N PRO A 79 9.66 1.17 8.04
CA PRO A 79 8.32 1.73 7.82
C PRO A 79 8.06 2.88 8.80
N VAL A 80 7.41 3.94 8.30
CA VAL A 80 7.19 5.17 9.06
C VAL A 80 5.71 5.51 9.12
N GLY A 81 5.21 5.68 10.35
CA GLY A 81 3.94 6.33 10.67
C GLY A 81 4.22 7.50 11.62
N GLY A 82 4.03 7.33 12.93
CA GLY A 82 4.37 8.33 13.94
C GLY A 82 5.87 8.55 14.19
N GLY A 83 6.72 7.68 13.63
CA GLY A 83 8.17 7.81 13.62
C GLY A 83 8.91 7.16 14.81
N GLY A 84 8.21 6.45 15.71
CA GLY A 84 8.84 5.81 16.88
C GLY A 84 9.91 4.79 16.49
N LEU A 85 9.55 3.88 15.59
CA LEU A 85 10.45 2.83 15.10
C LEU A 85 11.68 3.41 14.41
N ILE A 86 11.50 4.28 13.42
CA ILE A 86 12.64 4.85 12.69
C ILE A 86 13.53 5.71 13.58
N ALA A 87 12.95 6.46 14.53
CA ALA A 87 13.74 7.27 15.47
C ALA A 87 14.62 6.41 16.37
N GLY A 88 14.07 5.32 16.94
CA GLY A 88 14.85 4.40 17.79
C GLY A 88 15.95 3.66 17.03
N VAL A 89 15.57 3.01 15.92
CA VAL A 89 16.51 2.24 15.10
C VAL A 89 17.63 3.13 14.53
N SER A 90 17.26 4.29 13.96
CA SER A 90 18.24 5.19 13.35
C SER A 90 19.17 5.82 14.35
N ALA A 91 18.68 6.21 15.54
CA ALA A 91 19.52 6.76 16.60
C ALA A 91 20.60 5.77 17.01
N TYR A 92 20.22 4.49 17.21
CA TYR A 92 21.18 3.46 17.59
C TYR A 92 22.16 3.14 16.46
N ILE A 93 21.67 2.80 15.27
CA ILE A 93 22.55 2.41 14.14
C ILE A 93 23.50 3.54 13.77
N LYS A 94 23.04 4.79 13.66
CA LYS A 94 23.90 5.93 13.33
C LYS A 94 24.97 6.22 14.40
N SER A 95 24.73 5.87 15.65
CA SER A 95 25.73 6.02 16.72
C SER A 95 26.89 5.03 16.64
N ILE A 96 26.65 3.84 16.05
CA ILE A 96 27.63 2.75 15.94
C ILE A 96 28.20 2.68 14.51
N CYS A 97 27.32 2.73 13.51
CA CYS A 97 27.63 2.62 12.09
C CYS A 97 27.14 3.87 11.32
N PRO A 98 27.83 5.01 11.43
CA PRO A 98 27.34 6.29 10.86
C PRO A 98 27.20 6.28 9.33
N ASN A 99 27.93 5.40 8.64
CA ASN A 99 27.90 5.27 7.18
C ASN A 99 26.70 4.45 6.67
N THR A 100 26.08 3.61 7.52
CA THR A 100 24.86 2.88 7.14
C THR A 100 23.72 3.85 6.86
N ARG A 101 23.13 3.79 5.69
CA ARG A 101 22.01 4.65 5.31
C ARG A 101 20.71 4.19 5.97
N ILE A 102 19.95 5.14 6.48
CA ILE A 102 18.62 4.89 7.05
C ILE A 102 17.58 5.45 6.11
N ILE A 103 16.75 4.55 5.57
CA ILE A 103 15.73 4.88 4.58
C ILE A 103 14.36 4.71 5.22
N GLY A 104 13.63 5.81 5.38
CA GLY A 104 12.23 5.78 5.78
C GLY A 104 11.35 5.36 4.61
N VAL A 105 10.33 4.55 4.87
CA VAL A 105 9.34 4.17 3.84
C VAL A 105 7.95 4.52 4.31
N GLU A 106 7.23 5.32 3.50
CA GLU A 106 5.87 5.76 3.77
C GLU A 106 4.95 5.48 2.58
N PRO A 107 3.64 5.24 2.81
CA PRO A 107 2.69 5.22 1.72
C PRO A 107 2.50 6.64 1.15
N GLU A 108 2.28 6.76 -0.16
CA GLU A 108 2.07 8.04 -0.85
C GLU A 108 0.89 8.85 -0.28
N ASP A 109 -0.10 8.17 0.29
CA ASP A 109 -1.30 8.78 0.87
C ASP A 109 -1.18 9.15 2.37
N SER A 110 -0.01 8.86 2.99
CA SER A 110 0.27 9.20 4.40
C SER A 110 1.73 9.61 4.63
N PRO A 111 2.29 10.58 3.88
CA PRO A 111 3.72 10.93 3.87
C PRO A 111 4.06 11.93 5.00
N THR A 112 4.00 11.51 6.26
CA THR A 112 4.17 12.40 7.43
C THR A 112 5.61 12.89 7.61
N LEU A 113 6.58 11.97 7.53
CA LEU A 113 8.00 12.28 7.69
C LEU A 113 8.54 13.03 6.46
N GLU A 114 8.21 12.56 5.26
CA GLU A 114 8.63 13.21 4.01
C GLU A 114 8.21 14.69 4.00
N ARG A 115 6.92 14.97 4.27
CA ARG A 115 6.40 16.34 4.33
C ARG A 115 7.03 17.16 5.43
N ALA A 116 7.28 16.55 6.59
CA ALA A 116 7.92 17.24 7.72
C ALA A 116 9.38 17.60 7.43
N LEU A 117 10.14 16.71 6.78
CA LEU A 117 11.53 16.95 6.37
C LEU A 117 11.59 18.07 5.31
N ALA A 118 10.76 17.98 4.27
CA ALA A 118 10.68 19.00 3.23
C ALA A 118 10.32 20.39 3.79
N ALA A 119 9.36 20.45 4.72
CA ALA A 119 8.94 21.69 5.38
C ALA A 119 9.88 22.13 6.52
N LYS A 120 10.87 21.31 6.93
CA LYS A 120 11.74 21.51 8.11
C LYS A 120 10.98 21.71 9.42
N ARG A 121 9.73 21.30 9.48
CA ARG A 121 8.83 21.37 10.64
C ARG A 121 7.77 20.28 10.55
N ARG A 122 7.15 19.92 11.68
CA ARG A 122 6.03 19.01 11.70
C ARG A 122 4.85 19.57 10.89
N VAL A 123 4.24 18.74 10.06
CA VAL A 123 3.10 19.08 9.20
C VAL A 123 1.93 18.18 9.56
N ILE A 124 0.72 18.72 9.58
CA ILE A 124 -0.51 17.97 9.76
C ILE A 124 -1.09 17.64 8.38
N LEU A 125 -1.26 16.37 8.06
CA LEU A 125 -1.89 15.93 6.82
C LEU A 125 -3.41 16.19 6.91
N LYS A 126 -4.00 16.62 5.80
CA LYS A 126 -5.47 16.82 5.73
C LYS A 126 -6.23 15.50 5.88
N GLN A 127 -5.70 14.45 5.28
CA GLN A 127 -6.25 13.08 5.34
C GLN A 127 -5.12 12.07 5.26
N THR A 128 -5.38 10.84 5.65
CA THR A 128 -4.46 9.70 5.59
C THR A 128 -5.10 8.57 4.80
N GLY A 129 -4.28 7.72 4.21
CA GLY A 129 -4.73 6.50 3.55
C GLY A 129 -5.36 5.51 4.53
N LEU A 130 -6.13 4.57 3.98
CA LEU A 130 -6.81 3.54 4.76
C LEU A 130 -6.16 2.16 4.61
N PHE A 131 -5.34 1.97 3.57
CA PHE A 131 -4.80 0.64 3.24
C PHE A 131 -3.72 0.20 4.23
N ALA A 132 -2.72 1.04 4.50
CA ALA A 132 -1.66 0.76 5.49
C ALA A 132 -2.02 1.40 6.84
N ASP A 133 -3.08 0.92 7.49
CA ASP A 133 -3.65 1.50 8.71
C ASP A 133 -2.66 1.57 9.88
N GLY A 134 -1.69 0.64 9.97
CA GLY A 134 -0.65 0.64 11.01
C GLY A 134 0.30 1.85 10.97
N VAL A 135 0.35 2.58 9.85
CA VAL A 135 1.16 3.81 9.68
C VAL A 135 0.31 5.05 9.35
N ALA A 136 -1.01 4.94 9.34
CA ALA A 136 -1.93 6.02 8.97
C ALA A 136 -2.12 7.04 10.10
N VAL A 137 -1.13 7.90 10.32
CA VAL A 137 -1.19 9.00 11.27
C VAL A 137 -1.13 10.35 10.55
N LYS A 138 -1.82 11.37 11.10
CA LYS A 138 -1.87 12.70 10.47
C LYS A 138 -0.62 13.54 10.69
N GLN A 139 0.16 13.23 11.71
CA GLN A 139 1.35 14.01 12.05
C GLN A 139 2.40 13.12 12.73
N ILE A 140 3.64 13.30 12.33
CA ILE A 140 4.80 12.68 13.00
C ILE A 140 4.96 13.23 14.43
N GLY A 141 5.49 12.47 15.36
CA GLY A 141 5.75 12.89 16.72
C GLY A 141 6.76 14.04 16.82
N LYS A 142 6.84 14.70 17.97
CA LYS A 142 7.76 15.79 18.23
C LYS A 142 9.19 15.29 18.42
N GLU A 143 9.36 14.33 19.35
CA GLU A 143 10.66 13.74 19.64
C GLU A 143 11.12 12.85 18.48
N THR A 144 10.20 12.09 17.89
CA THR A 144 10.54 11.25 16.74
C THR A 144 11.04 12.09 15.56
N PHE A 145 10.41 13.24 15.26
CA PHE A 145 10.88 14.15 14.23
C PHE A 145 12.22 14.79 14.59
N ARG A 146 12.44 15.18 15.86
CA ARG A 146 13.70 15.76 16.34
C ARG A 146 14.89 14.83 16.09
N ILE A 147 14.67 13.50 16.24
CA ILE A 147 15.67 12.48 15.98
C ILE A 147 15.79 12.23 14.47
N ALA A 148 14.68 11.91 13.81
CA ALA A 148 14.66 11.49 12.40
C ALA A 148 15.30 12.51 11.46
N ARG A 149 15.07 13.82 11.67
CA ARG A 149 15.70 14.88 10.86
C ARG A 149 17.23 14.91 10.90
N LYS A 150 17.86 14.19 11.84
CA LYS A 150 19.32 14.11 11.99
C LYS A 150 19.89 12.77 11.55
N THR A 151 19.08 11.74 11.52
CA THR A 151 19.52 10.35 11.40
C THR A 151 18.95 9.64 10.17
N VAL A 152 17.89 10.18 9.55
CA VAL A 152 17.31 9.60 8.34
C VAL A 152 17.93 10.27 7.11
N ASP A 153 18.44 9.45 6.21
CA ASP A 153 19.12 9.91 4.99
C ASP A 153 18.16 10.19 3.84
N GLU A 154 17.09 9.38 3.72
CA GLU A 154 16.11 9.49 2.65
C GLU A 154 14.75 8.94 3.08
N VAL A 155 13.69 9.42 2.44
CA VAL A 155 12.34 8.84 2.56
C VAL A 155 11.85 8.43 1.18
N ILE A 156 11.31 7.22 1.07
CA ILE A 156 10.73 6.68 -0.16
C ILE A 156 9.23 6.52 0.04
N LEU A 157 8.47 7.08 -0.90
CA LEU A 157 7.03 6.92 -0.97
C LEU A 157 6.68 5.74 -1.87
N VAL A 158 5.75 4.89 -1.41
CA VAL A 158 5.30 3.70 -2.14
C VAL A 158 3.78 3.71 -2.33
N LYS A 159 3.35 3.17 -3.47
CA LYS A 159 1.94 3.03 -3.83
C LYS A 159 1.34 1.78 -3.20
N THR A 160 0.02 1.73 -3.09
CA THR A 160 -0.71 0.56 -2.61
C THR A 160 -0.36 -0.71 -3.38
N ASP A 161 -0.18 -0.62 -4.68
CA ASP A 161 0.16 -1.78 -5.52
C ASP A 161 1.58 -2.29 -5.24
N GLU A 162 2.54 -1.38 -5.03
CA GLU A 162 3.91 -1.72 -4.62
C GLU A 162 3.93 -2.43 -3.25
N ILE A 163 3.06 -2.00 -2.32
CA ILE A 163 2.88 -2.65 -1.01
C ILE A 163 2.29 -4.06 -1.19
N CYS A 164 1.27 -4.21 -2.03
CA CYS A 164 0.66 -5.52 -2.30
C CYS A 164 1.65 -6.49 -2.94
N ALA A 165 2.47 -6.04 -3.88
CA ALA A 165 3.55 -6.82 -4.46
C ALA A 165 4.56 -7.26 -3.39
N ALA A 166 4.95 -6.37 -2.48
CA ALA A 166 5.84 -6.70 -1.38
C ALA A 166 5.25 -7.73 -0.40
N ILE A 167 3.94 -7.67 -0.12
CA ILE A 167 3.26 -8.71 0.69
C ILE A 167 3.36 -10.08 0.01
N LYS A 168 3.17 -10.12 -1.31
CA LYS A 168 3.32 -11.36 -2.10
C LYS A 168 4.75 -11.88 -2.04
N ASP A 169 5.77 -11.03 -2.26
CA ASP A 169 7.18 -11.43 -2.18
C ASP A 169 7.51 -12.01 -0.80
N ILE A 170 7.12 -11.34 0.29
CA ILE A 170 7.33 -11.83 1.65
C ILE A 170 6.69 -13.21 1.84
N PHE A 171 5.47 -13.40 1.32
CA PHE A 171 4.79 -14.69 1.42
C PHE A 171 5.49 -15.78 0.59
N GLU A 172 5.93 -15.48 -0.63
CA GLU A 172 6.62 -16.44 -1.50
C GLU A 172 7.95 -16.89 -0.90
N ASP A 173 8.70 -15.98 -0.28
CA ASP A 173 10.00 -16.28 0.32
C ASP A 173 9.90 -16.95 1.70
N THR A 174 9.02 -16.47 2.56
CA THR A 174 9.00 -16.84 3.98
C THR A 174 7.81 -17.69 4.40
N ARG A 175 6.77 -17.80 3.57
CA ARG A 175 5.45 -18.36 3.90
C ARG A 175 4.74 -17.63 5.05
N SER A 176 5.16 -16.40 5.34
CA SER A 176 4.53 -15.53 6.32
C SER A 176 3.74 -14.43 5.62
N ILE A 177 2.61 -14.02 6.20
CA ILE A 177 1.78 -12.95 5.64
C ILE A 177 2.04 -11.68 6.46
N ALA A 178 2.66 -10.68 5.84
CA ALA A 178 2.81 -9.36 6.44
C ALA A 178 1.54 -8.51 6.26
N GLU A 179 1.24 -7.65 7.22
CA GLU A 179 0.24 -6.60 7.02
C GLU A 179 0.77 -5.49 6.09
N PRO A 180 -0.10 -4.65 5.50
CA PRO A 180 0.35 -3.59 4.60
C PRO A 180 1.43 -2.67 5.19
N ALA A 181 1.30 -2.26 6.46
CA ALA A 181 2.31 -1.47 7.15
C ALA A 181 3.63 -2.25 7.32
N GLY A 182 3.55 -3.57 7.56
CA GLY A 182 4.71 -4.44 7.70
C GLY A 182 5.50 -4.65 6.41
N ALA A 183 4.84 -4.59 5.26
CA ALA A 183 5.47 -4.80 3.96
C ALA A 183 6.11 -3.54 3.35
N LEU A 184 5.87 -2.36 3.94
CA LEU A 184 6.37 -1.07 3.42
C LEU A 184 7.88 -1.09 3.17
N ALA A 185 8.65 -1.59 4.12
CA ALA A 185 10.12 -1.58 4.02
C ALA A 185 10.61 -2.36 2.79
N ILE A 186 10.01 -3.52 2.50
CA ILE A 186 10.33 -4.32 1.31
C ILE A 186 9.93 -3.58 0.03
N ALA A 187 8.73 -2.97 -0.02
CA ALA A 187 8.30 -2.17 -1.17
C ALA A 187 9.26 -1.01 -1.44
N GLY A 188 9.67 -0.29 -0.39
CA GLY A 188 10.65 0.80 -0.48
C GLY A 188 12.04 0.32 -0.91
N MET A 189 12.49 -0.82 -0.41
CA MET A 189 13.77 -1.42 -0.79
C MET A 189 13.80 -1.78 -2.28
N LYS A 190 12.76 -2.44 -2.81
CA LYS A 190 12.64 -2.74 -4.25
C LYS A 190 12.72 -1.47 -5.09
N LYS A 191 12.00 -0.42 -4.70
CA LYS A 191 11.99 0.87 -5.39
C LYS A 191 13.35 1.58 -5.31
N TYR A 192 14.03 1.48 -4.18
CA TYR A 192 15.37 2.04 -3.96
C TYR A 192 16.42 1.36 -4.84
N VAL A 193 16.42 0.01 -4.86
CA VAL A 193 17.31 -0.78 -5.72
C VAL A 193 17.14 -0.40 -7.19
N ALA A 194 15.89 -0.33 -7.67
CA ALA A 194 15.60 0.07 -9.04
C ALA A 194 16.00 1.53 -9.35
N LYS A 195 15.84 2.44 -8.38
CA LYS A 195 16.18 3.87 -8.54
C LYS A 195 17.69 4.09 -8.68
N TYR A 196 18.49 3.36 -7.94
CA TYR A 196 19.93 3.55 -7.85
C TYR A 196 20.75 2.49 -8.59
N ASP A 197 20.06 1.54 -9.26
CA ASP A 197 20.68 0.42 -10.01
C ASP A 197 21.70 -0.35 -9.15
N LEU A 198 21.30 -0.69 -7.92
CA LEU A 198 22.19 -1.32 -6.94
C LEU A 198 22.27 -2.82 -7.15
N HIS A 199 23.49 -3.33 -7.08
CA HIS A 199 23.84 -4.75 -7.18
C HIS A 199 24.78 -5.14 -6.04
N ASP A 200 24.61 -6.35 -5.52
CA ASP A 200 25.50 -6.98 -4.51
C ASP A 200 25.67 -6.19 -3.20
N GLU A 201 24.69 -5.33 -2.85
CA GLU A 201 24.71 -4.54 -1.62
C GLU A 201 23.95 -5.24 -0.47
N GLN A 202 24.52 -5.17 0.73
CA GLN A 202 23.86 -5.68 1.93
C GLN A 202 22.83 -4.69 2.43
N MET A 203 21.55 -5.06 2.34
CA MET A 203 20.41 -4.23 2.73
C MET A 203 19.50 -4.97 3.69
N ILE A 204 18.94 -4.24 4.66
CA ILE A 204 18.02 -4.79 5.65
C ILE A 204 16.68 -4.06 5.57
N ALA A 205 15.59 -4.80 5.54
CA ALA A 205 14.23 -4.26 5.61
C ALA A 205 13.51 -4.81 6.84
N ILE A 206 12.87 -3.92 7.60
CA ILE A 206 12.12 -4.30 8.80
C ILE A 206 10.69 -4.64 8.43
N VAL A 207 10.32 -5.92 8.53
CA VAL A 207 8.93 -6.39 8.43
C VAL A 207 8.27 -6.22 9.80
N SER A 208 7.53 -5.12 9.99
CA SER A 208 7.13 -4.63 11.31
C SER A 208 5.83 -5.21 11.85
N GLY A 209 5.05 -5.96 11.06
CA GLY A 209 3.77 -6.49 11.52
C GLY A 209 3.12 -7.49 10.59
N ALA A 210 2.20 -8.29 11.16
CA ALA A 210 1.49 -9.36 10.48
C ALA A 210 -0.01 -9.43 10.86
N ASN A 211 -0.60 -8.35 11.40
CA ASN A 211 -2.02 -8.28 11.79
C ASN A 211 -2.93 -8.11 10.55
N MET A 212 -2.85 -9.06 9.63
CA MET A 212 -3.63 -9.06 8.40
C MET A 212 -4.97 -9.76 8.61
N ASN A 213 -6.06 -9.08 8.25
CA ASN A 213 -7.36 -9.73 8.13
C ASN A 213 -7.39 -10.62 6.89
N PHE A 214 -7.86 -11.86 7.02
CA PHE A 214 -7.88 -12.83 5.94
C PHE A 214 -8.69 -12.33 4.72
N ASP A 215 -9.77 -11.62 4.96
CA ASP A 215 -10.60 -11.04 3.89
C ASP A 215 -9.85 -10.02 3.02
N ARG A 216 -8.82 -9.37 3.56
CA ARG A 216 -7.96 -8.45 2.79
C ARG A 216 -7.02 -9.17 1.82
N LEU A 217 -6.72 -10.46 2.02
CA LEU A 217 -5.80 -11.21 1.15
C LEU A 217 -6.29 -11.26 -0.30
N ARG A 218 -7.60 -11.34 -0.51
CA ARG A 218 -8.14 -11.28 -1.87
C ARG A 218 -7.78 -9.97 -2.55
N HIS A 219 -7.98 -8.83 -1.86
CA HIS A 219 -7.65 -7.51 -2.39
C HIS A 219 -6.14 -7.36 -2.64
N VAL A 220 -5.31 -7.91 -1.73
CA VAL A 220 -3.85 -7.92 -1.90
C VAL A 220 -3.45 -8.74 -3.13
N ALA A 221 -3.99 -9.96 -3.28
CA ALA A 221 -3.69 -10.82 -4.42
C ALA A 221 -4.06 -10.17 -5.76
N GLU A 222 -5.24 -9.53 -5.83
CA GLU A 222 -5.68 -8.82 -7.03
C GLU A 222 -4.77 -7.64 -7.39
N ARG A 223 -4.18 -6.95 -6.40
CA ARG A 223 -3.32 -5.78 -6.61
C ARG A 223 -1.82 -6.10 -6.73
N ALA A 224 -1.38 -7.23 -6.20
CA ALA A 224 0.03 -7.63 -6.25
C ALA A 224 0.53 -7.79 -7.71
N GLU A 225 -0.27 -8.42 -8.56
CA GLU A 225 0.04 -8.57 -10.00
C GLU A 225 0.23 -7.22 -10.72
N ILE A 226 -0.44 -6.18 -10.20
CA ILE A 226 -0.33 -4.80 -10.70
C ILE A 226 1.01 -4.19 -10.28
N GLY A 227 1.33 -4.29 -9.00
CA GLY A 227 2.56 -3.74 -8.43
C GLY A 227 3.82 -4.35 -9.00
N GLU A 228 3.74 -5.62 -9.42
CA GLU A 228 4.82 -6.31 -10.12
C GLU A 228 4.92 -5.93 -11.61
N MET A 229 3.97 -5.15 -12.15
CA MET A 229 3.87 -4.84 -13.58
C MET A 229 3.85 -6.11 -14.45
N ARG A 230 3.30 -7.21 -13.92
CA ARG A 230 3.21 -8.51 -14.60
C ARG A 230 1.91 -8.72 -15.38
N GLU A 231 1.05 -7.71 -15.40
CA GLU A 231 -0.19 -7.74 -16.17
C GLU A 231 -0.38 -6.46 -16.98
N ALA A 232 -0.69 -6.60 -18.27
CA ALA A 232 -1.24 -5.53 -19.07
C ALA A 232 -2.75 -5.71 -19.20
N LEU A 233 -3.52 -4.67 -18.89
CA LEU A 233 -4.95 -4.63 -19.13
C LEU A 233 -5.23 -3.67 -20.29
N LEU A 234 -5.69 -4.24 -21.40
CA LEU A 234 -5.89 -3.51 -22.65
C LEU A 234 -7.36 -3.56 -23.08
N ALA A 235 -7.87 -2.44 -23.55
CA ALA A 235 -9.10 -2.41 -24.36
C ALA A 235 -8.68 -2.28 -25.83
N VAL A 236 -9.09 -3.26 -26.64
CA VAL A 236 -8.73 -3.33 -28.05
C VAL A 236 -9.98 -3.31 -28.91
N MET A 237 -10.03 -2.46 -29.92
CA MET A 237 -11.12 -2.39 -30.88
C MET A 237 -10.79 -3.26 -32.07
N ILE A 238 -11.69 -4.18 -32.44
CA ILE A 238 -11.55 -5.03 -33.62
C ILE A 238 -12.78 -4.90 -34.51
N PRO A 239 -12.63 -5.01 -35.84
CA PRO A 239 -13.80 -5.08 -36.75
C PRO A 239 -14.67 -6.31 -36.44
N GLU A 240 -16.01 -6.14 -36.42
CA GLU A 240 -16.98 -7.22 -36.21
C GLU A 240 -17.18 -8.02 -37.49
N VAL A 241 -16.12 -8.66 -37.99
CA VAL A 241 -16.16 -9.54 -39.16
C VAL A 241 -15.53 -10.90 -38.85
N PRO A 242 -16.00 -11.98 -39.49
CA PRO A 242 -15.45 -13.32 -39.27
C PRO A 242 -13.92 -13.37 -39.41
N GLY A 243 -13.23 -13.91 -38.41
CA GLY A 243 -11.76 -14.03 -38.39
C GLY A 243 -11.01 -12.92 -37.68
N SER A 244 -11.63 -11.76 -37.38
CA SER A 244 -10.96 -10.65 -36.68
C SER A 244 -10.48 -11.04 -35.30
N PHE A 245 -11.30 -11.75 -34.53
CA PHE A 245 -10.90 -12.25 -33.21
C PHE A 245 -9.74 -13.26 -33.30
N GLN A 246 -9.75 -14.16 -34.31
CA GLN A 246 -8.64 -15.08 -34.52
C GLN A 246 -7.34 -14.35 -34.89
N LYS A 247 -7.44 -13.28 -35.70
CA LYS A 247 -6.29 -12.40 -36.03
C LYS A 247 -5.73 -11.76 -34.76
N PHE A 248 -6.58 -11.17 -33.92
CA PHE A 248 -6.19 -10.60 -32.63
C PHE A 248 -5.45 -11.64 -31.75
N CYS A 249 -6.02 -12.84 -31.57
CA CYS A 249 -5.38 -13.88 -30.77
C CYS A 249 -4.01 -14.32 -31.33
N ARG A 250 -3.83 -14.32 -32.65
CA ARG A 250 -2.53 -14.62 -33.28
C ARG A 250 -1.48 -13.55 -32.95
N LEU A 251 -1.86 -12.27 -32.93
CA LEU A 251 -0.96 -11.16 -32.56
C LEU A 251 -0.52 -11.24 -31.11
N LEU A 252 -1.39 -11.69 -30.20
CA LEU A 252 -0.99 -11.93 -28.81
C LEU A 252 -0.03 -13.12 -28.65
N GLY A 253 0.01 -14.03 -29.61
CA GLY A 253 0.93 -15.17 -29.64
C GLY A 253 0.65 -16.17 -28.51
N LYS A 254 1.72 -16.67 -27.86
CA LYS A 254 1.65 -17.67 -26.76
C LYS A 254 1.60 -17.05 -25.38
N ARG A 255 1.19 -15.80 -25.23
CA ARG A 255 1.06 -15.13 -23.94
C ARG A 255 -0.12 -15.67 -23.16
N SER A 256 0.02 -15.74 -21.85
CA SER A 256 -1.09 -16.16 -20.98
C SER A 256 -2.09 -15.02 -20.86
N ILE A 257 -3.37 -15.34 -21.12
CA ILE A 257 -4.49 -14.42 -20.92
C ILE A 257 -4.97 -14.64 -19.48
N THR A 258 -4.95 -13.57 -18.69
CA THR A 258 -5.41 -13.57 -17.29
C THR A 258 -6.90 -13.27 -17.22
N GLU A 259 -7.38 -12.46 -18.17
CA GLU A 259 -8.77 -12.05 -18.23
C GLU A 259 -9.19 -11.77 -19.66
N PHE A 260 -10.44 -12.06 -19.96
CA PHE A 260 -10.99 -11.83 -21.29
C PHE A 260 -12.48 -11.48 -21.23
N ASN A 261 -12.84 -10.38 -21.89
CA ASN A 261 -14.24 -9.97 -22.03
C ASN A 261 -14.44 -9.42 -23.43
N TYR A 262 -15.39 -10.01 -24.16
CA TYR A 262 -15.75 -9.59 -25.52
C TYR A 262 -17.08 -8.84 -25.48
N ARG A 263 -17.10 -7.62 -26.01
CA ARG A 263 -18.30 -6.81 -26.07
C ARG A 263 -18.61 -6.36 -27.49
N PHE A 264 -19.76 -6.72 -27.93
CA PHE A 264 -20.36 -6.16 -29.13
C PHE A 264 -20.72 -4.70 -28.86
N ALA A 265 -20.13 -3.76 -29.58
CA ALA A 265 -20.37 -2.34 -29.38
C ALA A 265 -21.48 -1.83 -30.33
N ASP A 266 -21.30 -2.12 -31.61
CA ASP A 266 -22.30 -1.82 -32.68
C ASP A 266 -22.13 -2.82 -33.82
N THR A 267 -22.73 -2.56 -34.99
CA THR A 267 -22.72 -3.47 -36.14
C THR A 267 -21.36 -3.52 -36.86
N THR A 268 -20.41 -2.66 -36.54
CA THR A 268 -19.14 -2.51 -37.25
C THR A 268 -17.94 -2.94 -36.42
N ASP A 269 -17.96 -2.70 -35.12
CA ASP A 269 -16.81 -2.90 -34.24
C ASP A 269 -17.18 -3.61 -32.93
N ALA A 270 -16.23 -4.41 -32.45
CA ALA A 270 -16.28 -5.04 -31.14
C ALA A 270 -15.17 -4.55 -30.24
N HIS A 271 -15.43 -4.44 -28.96
CA HIS A 271 -14.45 -4.09 -27.94
C HIS A 271 -14.03 -5.34 -27.18
N ILE A 272 -12.74 -5.62 -27.20
CA ILE A 272 -12.10 -6.68 -26.43
C ILE A 272 -11.43 -6.05 -25.22
N PHE A 273 -11.78 -6.50 -24.03
CA PHE A 273 -11.02 -6.21 -22.83
C PHE A 273 -10.21 -7.45 -22.48
N VAL A 274 -8.89 -7.30 -22.41
CA VAL A 274 -7.98 -8.43 -22.21
C VAL A 274 -6.94 -8.09 -21.16
N GLY A 275 -6.77 -9.00 -20.20
CA GLY A 275 -5.63 -9.06 -19.29
C GLY A 275 -4.59 -10.02 -19.86
N ILE A 276 -3.33 -9.58 -19.91
CA ILE A 276 -2.22 -10.33 -20.49
C ILE A 276 -1.10 -10.41 -19.46
N ALA A 277 -0.69 -11.63 -19.09
CA ALA A 277 0.46 -11.82 -18.23
C ALA A 277 1.75 -11.42 -18.94
N LEU A 278 2.56 -10.57 -18.30
CA LEU A 278 3.82 -10.05 -18.77
C LEU A 278 4.98 -10.76 -18.08
N LYS A 279 6.00 -11.13 -18.83
CA LYS A 279 7.26 -11.70 -18.33
C LYS A 279 8.37 -10.67 -18.21
N GLN A 280 8.34 -9.64 -19.05
CA GLN A 280 9.36 -8.59 -19.14
C GLN A 280 8.80 -7.18 -18.78
N GLY A 281 7.68 -7.13 -18.04
CA GLY A 281 7.10 -5.91 -17.51
C GLY A 281 6.75 -4.85 -18.58
N LEU A 282 7.10 -3.58 -18.31
CA LEU A 282 6.71 -2.45 -19.16
C LEU A 282 7.26 -2.52 -20.61
N ALA A 283 8.42 -3.13 -20.82
CA ALA A 283 9.00 -3.26 -22.17
C ALA A 283 8.09 -4.13 -23.04
N GLU A 284 7.73 -5.31 -22.53
CA GLU A 284 6.83 -6.24 -23.23
C GLU A 284 5.43 -5.63 -23.46
N LYS A 285 4.90 -4.87 -22.49
CA LYS A 285 3.63 -4.17 -22.65
C LYS A 285 3.66 -3.21 -23.84
N ARG A 286 4.73 -2.41 -23.95
CA ARG A 286 4.88 -1.46 -25.07
C ARG A 286 4.98 -2.19 -26.42
N GLU A 287 5.67 -3.31 -26.48
CA GLU A 287 5.77 -4.15 -27.68
C GLU A 287 4.40 -4.68 -28.11
N ILE A 288 3.60 -5.18 -27.16
CA ILE A 288 2.24 -5.69 -27.44
C ILE A 288 1.36 -4.57 -28.00
N ILE A 289 1.36 -3.39 -27.38
CA ILE A 289 0.56 -2.25 -27.82
C ILE A 289 0.98 -1.84 -29.24
N ALA A 290 2.28 -1.67 -29.47
CA ALA A 290 2.80 -1.31 -30.79
C ALA A 290 2.46 -2.35 -31.87
N GLU A 291 2.54 -3.64 -31.56
CA GLU A 291 2.18 -4.73 -32.47
C GLU A 291 0.71 -4.68 -32.89
N LEU A 292 -0.20 -4.46 -31.92
CA LEU A 292 -1.65 -4.35 -32.18
C LEU A 292 -1.96 -3.11 -33.03
N GLU A 293 -1.40 -1.96 -32.67
CA GLU A 293 -1.61 -0.70 -33.40
C GLU A 293 -1.05 -0.74 -34.83
N ASN A 294 0.12 -1.35 -35.04
CA ASN A 294 0.72 -1.54 -36.37
C ASN A 294 -0.16 -2.42 -37.30
N HIS A 295 -1.00 -3.29 -36.71
CA HIS A 295 -1.95 -4.11 -37.46
C HIS A 295 -3.35 -3.47 -37.59
N GLY A 296 -3.46 -2.17 -37.27
CA GLY A 296 -4.69 -1.40 -37.40
C GLY A 296 -5.75 -1.67 -36.34
N LEU A 297 -5.35 -2.18 -35.17
CA LEU A 297 -6.22 -2.41 -34.03
C LEU A 297 -5.98 -1.30 -32.99
N PRO A 298 -6.91 -0.35 -32.80
CA PRO A 298 -6.78 0.68 -31.78
C PRO A 298 -6.74 0.08 -30.37
N VAL A 299 -5.79 0.54 -29.55
CA VAL A 299 -5.56 0.04 -28.19
C VAL A 299 -5.67 1.17 -27.18
N ILE A 300 -6.34 0.91 -26.07
CA ILE A 300 -6.35 1.77 -24.89
C ILE A 300 -5.69 0.98 -23.75
N ASP A 301 -4.59 1.51 -23.22
CA ASP A 301 -3.93 0.95 -22.04
C ASP A 301 -4.70 1.32 -20.77
N LEU A 302 -5.33 0.33 -20.16
CA LEU A 302 -6.10 0.44 -18.91
C LEU A 302 -5.32 -0.09 -17.71
N SER A 303 -4.05 -0.46 -17.86
CA SER A 303 -3.25 -1.09 -16.80
C SER A 303 -3.12 -0.24 -15.54
N SER A 304 -3.18 1.09 -15.65
CA SER A 304 -3.16 2.02 -14.52
C SER A 304 -4.54 2.49 -14.07
N ASN A 305 -5.62 2.00 -14.67
CA ASN A 305 -6.99 2.41 -14.38
C ASN A 305 -7.68 1.41 -13.45
N ASP A 306 -7.64 1.68 -12.14
CA ASP A 306 -8.26 0.85 -11.10
C ASP A 306 -9.75 0.59 -11.32
N MET A 307 -10.47 1.59 -11.87
CA MET A 307 -11.91 1.48 -12.14
C MET A 307 -12.20 0.51 -13.29
N ALA A 308 -11.46 0.67 -14.39
CA ALA A 308 -11.60 -0.22 -15.54
C ALA A 308 -11.30 -1.66 -15.14
N ARG A 309 -10.27 -1.87 -14.32
CA ARG A 309 -9.83 -3.18 -13.84
C ARG A 309 -10.87 -3.89 -12.98
N LEU A 310 -11.45 -3.21 -11.99
CA LEU A 310 -12.52 -3.75 -11.16
C LEU A 310 -13.80 -3.99 -11.97
N HIS A 311 -14.14 -3.06 -12.87
CA HIS A 311 -15.33 -3.15 -13.69
C HIS A 311 -15.26 -4.33 -14.67
N ILE A 312 -14.10 -4.60 -15.24
CA ILE A 312 -13.91 -5.70 -16.17
C ILE A 312 -14.01 -7.06 -15.45
N ARG A 313 -13.38 -7.19 -14.27
CA ARG A 313 -13.36 -8.43 -13.49
C ARG A 313 -14.71 -8.82 -12.86
N HIS A 314 -15.54 -7.84 -12.54
CA HIS A 314 -16.74 -8.07 -11.73
C HIS A 314 -18.00 -7.52 -12.38
N MET A 315 -18.05 -7.42 -13.71
CA MET A 315 -19.23 -6.90 -14.40
C MET A 315 -20.45 -7.81 -14.23
N VAL A 316 -21.30 -7.37 -13.32
CA VAL A 316 -22.67 -7.86 -13.18
C VAL A 316 -23.58 -6.69 -13.52
N GLY A 317 -24.29 -6.76 -14.64
CA GLY A 317 -25.30 -5.75 -14.96
C GLY A 317 -25.49 -5.56 -16.47
N GLY A 318 -26.75 -5.32 -16.87
CA GLY A 318 -27.15 -5.02 -18.22
C GLY A 318 -26.82 -3.56 -18.62
N ARG A 319 -27.15 -3.19 -19.86
CA ARG A 319 -27.07 -1.80 -20.33
C ARG A 319 -28.11 -0.95 -19.57
N ALA A 320 -27.65 0.12 -18.91
CA ALA A 320 -28.52 1.19 -18.51
C ALA A 320 -28.56 2.24 -19.64
N GLN A 321 -29.75 2.63 -20.10
CA GLN A 321 -29.89 3.76 -21.00
C GLN A 321 -29.91 5.04 -20.17
N VAL A 322 -28.74 5.53 -19.80
CA VAL A 322 -28.57 6.79 -19.06
C VAL A 322 -27.59 7.69 -19.79
N GLU A 323 -27.99 8.94 -19.97
CA GLU A 323 -27.10 9.99 -20.42
C GLU A 323 -26.24 10.47 -19.23
N ASN A 324 -24.94 10.68 -19.44
CA ASN A 324 -23.99 11.14 -18.41
C ASN A 324 -23.76 10.18 -17.24
N GLU A 325 -23.62 8.90 -17.53
CA GLU A 325 -23.23 7.91 -16.51
C GLU A 325 -21.90 8.29 -15.83
N ARG A 326 -21.90 8.20 -14.50
CA ARG A 326 -20.69 8.38 -13.67
C ARG A 326 -20.44 7.11 -12.88
N ILE A 327 -19.23 6.57 -12.98
CA ILE A 327 -18.80 5.43 -12.19
C ILE A 327 -18.03 5.98 -10.99
N LEU A 328 -18.48 5.64 -9.78
CA LEU A 328 -17.85 6.07 -8.53
C LEU A 328 -17.39 4.85 -7.75
N ARG A 329 -16.17 4.91 -7.26
CA ARG A 329 -15.62 3.90 -6.35
C ARG A 329 -15.65 4.44 -4.92
N PHE A 330 -16.24 3.66 -4.00
CA PHE A 330 -16.23 3.95 -2.58
C PHE A 330 -15.45 2.88 -1.83
N GLN A 331 -14.62 3.32 -0.90
CA GLN A 331 -13.94 2.43 0.02
C GLN A 331 -14.50 2.67 1.41
N PHE A 332 -15.06 1.64 2.01
CA PHE A 332 -15.63 1.70 3.35
C PHE A 332 -14.63 1.14 4.38
N PRO A 333 -14.59 1.71 5.60
CA PRO A 333 -13.92 1.06 6.71
C PRO A 333 -14.58 -0.30 7.02
N GLU A 334 -13.82 -1.24 7.57
CA GLU A 334 -14.32 -2.57 7.97
C GLU A 334 -15.22 -2.47 9.21
N LEU A 335 -16.41 -1.87 9.06
CA LEU A 335 -17.39 -1.69 10.12
C LEU A 335 -18.74 -2.26 9.68
N PRO A 336 -19.41 -3.05 10.54
CA PRO A 336 -20.79 -3.45 10.30
C PRO A 336 -21.66 -2.20 10.11
N GLY A 337 -22.39 -2.15 8.99
CA GLY A 337 -23.32 -1.07 8.69
C GLY A 337 -22.71 0.19 8.04
N ALA A 338 -21.42 0.23 7.70
CA ALA A 338 -20.79 1.37 7.03
C ALA A 338 -21.51 1.76 5.72
N LEU A 339 -21.88 0.78 4.89
CA LEU A 339 -22.67 1.03 3.66
C LEU A 339 -24.04 1.63 3.96
N LEU A 340 -24.74 1.11 4.97
CA LEU A 340 -26.07 1.62 5.36
C LEU A 340 -25.98 3.07 5.86
N GLN A 341 -24.93 3.41 6.61
CA GLN A 341 -24.70 4.76 7.08
C GLN A 341 -24.41 5.72 5.92
N PHE A 342 -23.61 5.30 4.96
CA PHE A 342 -23.34 6.05 3.73
C PHE A 342 -24.62 6.30 2.92
N LEU A 343 -25.42 5.27 2.68
CA LEU A 343 -26.68 5.39 1.93
C LEU A 343 -27.69 6.31 2.62
N LYS A 344 -27.76 6.33 3.95
CA LYS A 344 -28.58 7.28 4.70
C LYS A 344 -28.15 8.73 4.47
N GLY A 345 -26.85 8.99 4.35
CA GLY A 345 -26.31 10.32 4.04
C GLY A 345 -26.58 10.79 2.60
N MET A 346 -26.85 9.86 1.68
CA MET A 346 -27.19 10.20 0.29
C MET A 346 -28.70 10.48 0.07
N GLN A 347 -29.57 10.17 1.05
CA GLN A 347 -31.01 10.44 0.98
C GLN A 347 -31.40 11.83 1.53
N SER A 348 -30.43 12.58 2.05
CA SER A 348 -30.60 13.97 2.48
C SER A 348 -30.02 14.93 1.45
#